data_ed5c1a31a57d5e5a78ffbf7c7397d208
#
_entry.id   ed5c1a31a57d5e5a78ffbf7c7397d208
#
_cell.length_a   1.000
_cell.length_b   1.000
_cell.length_c   1.000
_cell.angle_alpha   90.00
_cell.angle_beta   90.00
_cell.angle_gamma   90.00
#
_symmetry.space_group_name_H-M   'P 1'
#
loop_
_entity.id
_entity.type
_entity.pdbx_description
1 polymer ?
#
loop_
_entity_poly.entity_id
_entity_poly.type
_entity_poly.pdbx_seq_one_letter_code
_entity_poly.pdbx_strand_id
1 'polypeptide(L)'
;SRARYYVSFSYLRQEGMWNSKWTEYNDKFSTQHVLNRYNLRSNLDIDVNKYLNVSLDLGGRIDNISQPRTGVFSLVTFGAVEADPMAPVYTPNGELYSKSTAQNPARLLGSSGQDKNRRRNLYSTVNVTGDLSELVKGLKANVTVSFDAFDVFQSTQDNSVNSYEYDYMNMNVKDPSQFEYKQTTKYSALTNPSANERANYYNFNFNAGFSYNRSFGKHAVDARAFIRIRIWKTYATLTTMM
;
A
#
# COMPACT_ATOMS: atom_id res chain seq x y z
N SER A 1 4.73 8.71 -38.90
CA SER A 1 4.78 7.32 -38.41
C SER A 1 3.35 6.87 -38.05
N ARG A 2 3.01 5.64 -38.45
CA ARG A 2 1.66 5.08 -38.19
C ARG A 2 1.46 4.60 -36.78
N ALA A 3 2.52 4.56 -36.00
CA ALA A 3 2.45 4.16 -34.59
C ALA A 3 3.36 5.05 -33.74
N ARG A 4 2.86 5.44 -32.60
CA ARG A 4 3.57 6.17 -31.56
C ARG A 4 3.44 5.37 -30.27
N TYR A 5 4.53 5.21 -29.55
CA TYR A 5 4.51 4.48 -28.28
C TYR A 5 5.37 5.19 -27.24
N TYR A 6 4.99 5.01 -26.00
CA TYR A 6 5.73 5.44 -24.83
C TYR A 6 5.66 4.35 -23.79
N VAL A 7 6.80 4.00 -23.22
CA VAL A 7 6.88 3.04 -22.11
C VAL A 7 7.76 3.64 -21.03
N SER A 8 7.31 3.63 -19.79
CA SER A 8 8.10 4.03 -18.63
C SER A 8 7.99 3.00 -17.53
N PHE A 9 9.11 2.79 -16.86
CA PHE A 9 9.19 1.99 -15.64
C PHE A 9 9.85 2.82 -14.56
N SER A 10 9.33 2.78 -13.34
CA SER A 10 9.97 3.38 -12.19
C SER A 10 9.93 2.46 -10.98
N TYR A 11 10.99 2.51 -10.20
CA TYR A 11 11.13 1.84 -8.93
C TYR A 11 11.43 2.88 -7.85
N LEU A 12 10.74 2.77 -6.72
CA LEU A 12 10.97 3.57 -5.53
C LEU A 12 11.11 2.63 -4.33
N ARG A 13 12.18 2.81 -3.57
CA ARG A 13 12.34 2.23 -2.23
C ARG A 13 12.40 3.37 -1.22
N GLN A 14 11.55 3.27 -0.20
CA GLN A 14 11.53 4.20 0.92
C GLN A 14 11.56 3.41 2.21
N GLU A 15 12.41 3.83 3.12
CA GLU A 15 12.56 3.23 4.44
C GLU A 15 12.07 4.20 5.52
N GLY A 16 11.67 3.66 6.65
CA GLY A 16 11.26 4.43 7.81
C GLY A 16 12.45 5.04 8.55
N MET A 17 12.16 5.87 9.55
CA MET A 17 13.15 6.62 10.33
C MET A 17 13.49 5.97 11.68
N TRP A 18 13.11 4.72 11.90
CA TRP A 18 13.40 4.05 13.17
C TRP A 18 14.91 3.79 13.32
N ASN A 19 15.39 3.90 14.56
CA ASN A 19 16.78 3.54 14.85
C ASN A 19 17.00 2.04 14.62
N SER A 20 17.99 1.68 13.80
CA SER A 20 18.33 0.30 13.47
C SER A 20 18.74 -0.54 14.69
N LYS A 21 19.26 0.07 15.75
CA LYS A 21 19.60 -0.63 17.00
C LYS A 21 18.41 -1.35 17.64
N TRP A 22 17.18 -0.90 17.39
CA TRP A 22 15.98 -1.55 17.89
C TRP A 22 15.54 -2.74 17.05
N THR A 23 16.17 -2.95 15.90
CA THR A 23 15.93 -4.09 15.03
C THR A 23 16.75 -5.32 15.41
N GLU A 24 17.79 -5.16 16.23
CA GLU A 24 18.74 -6.23 16.63
C GLU A 24 18.10 -7.33 17.48
N TYR A 25 16.96 -7.03 18.14
CA TYR A 25 16.24 -8.02 18.95
C TYR A 25 15.44 -9.03 18.12
N ASN A 26 15.47 -8.92 16.81
CA ASN A 26 14.66 -9.74 15.94
C ASN A 26 15.36 -10.12 14.63
N ASP A 27 16.03 -11.26 14.63
CA ASP A 27 16.75 -11.78 13.45
C ASP A 27 15.83 -12.19 12.29
N LYS A 28 14.52 -12.20 12.49
CA LYS A 28 13.56 -12.82 11.56
C LYS A 28 12.81 -11.83 10.66
N PHE A 29 12.72 -10.57 11.05
CA PHE A 29 12.07 -9.53 10.22
C PHE A 29 12.60 -8.13 10.56
N SER A 30 12.51 -7.23 9.59
CA SER A 30 12.86 -5.83 9.81
C SER A 30 11.76 -5.11 10.57
N THR A 31 12.10 -4.43 11.65
CA THR A 31 11.19 -3.52 12.36
C THR A 31 11.04 -2.18 11.65
N GLN A 32 11.74 -1.96 10.53
CA GLN A 32 11.59 -0.78 9.71
C GLN A 32 10.31 -0.82 8.88
N HIS A 33 9.74 0.35 8.68
CA HIS A 33 8.70 0.55 7.67
C HIS A 33 9.37 0.66 6.30
N VAL A 34 9.14 -0.32 5.42
CA VAL A 34 9.76 -0.36 4.09
C VAL A 34 8.67 -0.38 3.03
N LEU A 35 8.74 0.56 2.10
CA LEU A 35 7.91 0.61 0.90
C LEU A 35 8.78 0.33 -0.32
N ASN A 36 8.43 -0.70 -1.09
CA ASN A 36 8.94 -0.91 -2.44
C ASN A 36 7.80 -0.72 -3.43
N ARG A 37 7.94 0.24 -4.32
CA ARG A 37 6.95 0.60 -5.32
C ARG A 37 7.50 0.38 -6.71
N TYR A 38 6.73 -0.31 -7.53
CA TYR A 38 6.99 -0.55 -8.94
C TYR A 38 5.86 0.09 -9.75
N ASN A 39 6.20 0.94 -10.71
CA ASN A 39 5.23 1.49 -11.64
C ASN A 39 5.64 1.13 -13.06
N LEU A 40 4.67 0.72 -13.85
CA LEU A 40 4.79 0.55 -15.28
C LEU A 40 3.72 1.39 -15.97
N ARG A 41 4.08 2.11 -16.99
CA ARG A 41 3.15 2.83 -17.86
C ARG A 41 3.51 2.59 -19.31
N SER A 42 2.51 2.32 -20.12
CA SER A 42 2.64 2.13 -21.55
C SER A 42 1.48 2.80 -22.26
N ASN A 43 1.80 3.67 -23.21
CA ASN A 43 0.84 4.31 -24.06
C ASN A 43 1.18 3.94 -25.50
N LEU A 44 0.21 3.49 -26.25
CA LEU A 44 0.32 3.12 -27.65
C LEU A 44 -0.78 3.83 -28.44
N ASP A 45 -0.40 4.46 -29.53
CA ASP A 45 -1.31 5.18 -30.43
C ASP A 45 -1.01 4.76 -31.87
N ILE A 46 -1.99 4.16 -32.52
CA ILE A 46 -1.86 3.57 -33.84
C ILE A 46 -2.87 4.19 -34.82
N ASP A 47 -2.38 4.82 -35.87
CA ASP A 47 -3.18 5.18 -37.01
C ASP A 47 -3.27 3.94 -37.92
N VAL A 48 -4.33 3.12 -37.73
CA VAL A 48 -4.55 1.89 -38.49
C VAL A 48 -4.69 2.21 -40.00
N ASN A 49 -5.46 3.25 -40.27
CA ASN A 49 -5.59 3.83 -41.60
C ASN A 49 -5.98 5.32 -41.45
N LYS A 50 -6.28 6.01 -42.59
CA LYS A 50 -6.66 7.43 -42.56
C LYS A 50 -7.97 7.73 -41.84
N TYR A 51 -8.78 6.71 -41.54
CA TYR A 51 -10.09 6.86 -40.90
C TYR A 51 -10.15 6.27 -39.48
N LEU A 52 -9.20 5.41 -39.11
CA LEU A 52 -9.26 4.66 -37.85
C LEU A 52 -7.98 4.86 -37.03
N ASN A 53 -8.14 5.44 -35.88
CA ASN A 53 -7.11 5.56 -34.85
C ASN A 53 -7.50 4.68 -33.63
N VAL A 54 -6.52 3.96 -33.09
CA VAL A 54 -6.67 3.16 -31.88
C VAL A 54 -5.59 3.56 -30.91
N SER A 55 -5.98 3.94 -29.69
CA SER A 55 -5.04 4.18 -28.61
C SER A 55 -5.26 3.21 -27.45
N LEU A 56 -4.16 2.78 -26.85
CA LEU A 56 -4.12 1.90 -25.69
C LEU A 56 -3.27 2.56 -24.61
N ASP A 57 -3.86 2.82 -23.45
CA ASP A 57 -3.18 3.28 -22.26
C ASP A 57 -3.19 2.17 -21.21
N LEU A 58 -2.02 1.75 -20.76
CA LEU A 58 -1.84 0.76 -19.71
C LEU A 58 -1.03 1.37 -18.56
N GLY A 59 -1.49 1.18 -17.35
CA GLY A 59 -0.77 1.56 -16.13
C GLY A 59 -0.85 0.45 -15.10
N GLY A 60 0.28 0.12 -14.51
CA GLY A 60 0.36 -0.86 -13.42
C GLY A 60 1.19 -0.31 -12.27
N ARG A 61 0.73 -0.53 -11.04
CA ARG A 61 1.48 -0.17 -9.84
C ARG A 61 1.38 -1.29 -8.83
N ILE A 62 2.53 -1.67 -8.28
CA ILE A 62 2.63 -2.64 -7.18
C ILE A 62 3.36 -1.96 -6.03
N ASP A 63 2.72 -1.89 -4.87
CA ASP A 63 3.32 -1.44 -3.62
C ASP A 63 3.48 -2.65 -2.70
N ASN A 64 4.71 -2.98 -2.35
CA ASN A 64 5.02 -3.94 -1.29
C ASN A 64 5.44 -3.15 -0.05
N ILE A 65 4.63 -3.21 0.99
CA ILE A 65 4.84 -2.51 2.26
C ILE A 65 5.12 -3.56 3.32
N SER A 66 6.25 -3.43 4.01
CA SER A 66 6.59 -4.22 5.20
C SER A 66 6.70 -3.25 6.37
N GLN A 67 6.06 -3.56 7.49
CA GLN A 67 6.06 -2.69 8.66
C GLN A 67 5.89 -3.51 9.94
N PRO A 68 6.36 -2.99 11.09
CA PRO A 68 5.98 -3.55 12.38
C PRO A 68 4.45 -3.51 12.51
N ARG A 69 3.89 -4.51 13.13
CA ARG A 69 2.44 -4.56 13.37
C ARG A 69 1.97 -3.42 14.28
N THR A 70 2.83 -2.99 15.22
CA THR A 70 2.59 -1.76 15.96
C THR A 70 2.68 -0.57 15.02
N GLY A 71 1.54 0.05 14.77
CA GLY A 71 1.45 1.23 13.88
C GLY A 71 2.20 2.43 14.42
N VAL A 72 2.60 3.35 13.54
CA VAL A 72 3.29 4.61 13.90
C VAL A 72 2.51 5.39 14.97
N PHE A 73 1.19 5.46 14.85
CA PHE A 73 0.33 6.14 15.84
C PHE A 73 0.47 5.52 17.23
N SER A 74 0.43 4.19 17.33
CA SER A 74 0.61 3.48 18.60
C SER A 74 2.00 3.68 19.19
N LEU A 75 3.04 3.70 18.35
CA LEU A 75 4.41 3.96 18.81
C LEU A 75 4.59 5.38 19.34
N VAL A 76 4.01 6.37 18.67
CA VAL A 76 4.12 7.77 19.11
C VAL A 76 3.24 8.01 20.33
N THR A 77 2.00 7.55 20.32
CA THR A 77 1.05 7.83 21.42
C THR A 77 1.36 7.00 22.66
N PHE A 78 1.43 5.69 22.52
CA PHE A 78 1.62 4.80 23.68
C PHE A 78 3.09 4.57 24.00
N GLY A 79 3.96 4.60 23.00
CA GLY A 79 5.39 4.36 23.20
C GLY A 79 6.17 5.58 23.67
N ALA A 80 5.82 6.77 23.17
CA ALA A 80 6.55 7.99 23.50
C ALA A 80 5.83 8.87 24.53
N VAL A 81 4.50 8.99 24.46
CA VAL A 81 3.72 9.85 25.38
C VAL A 81 3.45 9.14 26.71
N GLU A 82 3.15 7.84 26.68
CA GLU A 82 2.87 7.06 27.88
C GLU A 82 4.11 6.36 28.47
N ALA A 83 5.29 6.52 27.84
CA ALA A 83 6.53 6.02 28.40
C ALA A 83 6.83 6.72 29.73
N ASP A 84 7.19 5.93 30.75
CA ASP A 84 7.65 6.47 32.01
C ASP A 84 9.04 7.11 31.81
N PRO A 85 9.22 8.43 32.03
CA PRO A 85 10.51 9.10 31.84
C PRO A 85 11.61 8.54 32.74
N MET A 86 11.26 7.88 33.84
CA MET A 86 12.20 7.28 34.78
C MET A 86 12.50 5.81 34.47
N ALA A 87 11.77 5.21 33.53
CA ALA A 87 11.98 3.82 33.14
C ALA A 87 13.14 3.71 32.14
N PRO A 88 14.12 2.83 32.38
CA PRO A 88 15.18 2.59 31.40
C PRO A 88 14.62 1.83 30.19
N VAL A 89 15.26 1.97 29.02
CA VAL A 89 14.93 1.16 27.84
C VAL A 89 15.38 -0.29 28.03
N TYR A 90 16.53 -0.45 28.69
CA TYR A 90 17.15 -1.75 28.95
C TYR A 90 17.47 -1.90 30.45
N THR A 91 17.43 -3.13 30.92
CA THR A 91 18.00 -3.49 32.22
C THR A 91 19.53 -3.41 32.18
N PRO A 92 20.23 -3.34 33.31
CA PRO A 92 21.69 -3.40 33.36
C PRO A 92 22.27 -4.65 32.67
N ASN A 93 21.53 -5.72 32.57
CA ASN A 93 21.93 -6.95 31.89
C ASN A 93 21.69 -6.90 30.37
N GLY A 94 21.21 -5.77 29.83
CA GLY A 94 20.97 -5.58 28.40
C GLY A 94 19.63 -6.11 27.90
N GLU A 95 18.77 -6.63 28.78
CA GLU A 95 17.43 -7.10 28.44
C GLU A 95 16.45 -5.92 28.32
N LEU A 96 15.37 -6.09 27.55
CA LEU A 96 14.35 -5.05 27.42
C LEU A 96 13.60 -4.86 28.75
N TYR A 97 13.57 -3.61 29.22
CA TYR A 97 12.74 -3.24 30.35
C TYR A 97 11.30 -2.98 29.92
N SER A 98 10.34 -3.49 30.65
CA SER A 98 8.92 -3.18 30.40
C SER A 98 8.10 -3.35 31.67
N LYS A 99 7.66 -2.25 32.22
CA LYS A 99 6.72 -2.24 33.32
C LYS A 99 5.30 -2.50 32.80
N SER A 100 4.48 -3.19 33.60
CA SER A 100 3.09 -3.49 33.21
C SER A 100 2.23 -2.25 32.94
N THR A 101 2.58 -1.11 33.54
CA THR A 101 1.87 0.17 33.42
C THR A 101 2.53 1.21 32.51
N ALA A 102 3.74 0.93 31.99
CA ALA A 102 4.48 1.87 31.15
C ALA A 102 5.01 1.16 29.91
N GLN A 103 4.72 1.73 28.75
CA GLN A 103 5.13 1.16 27.47
C GLN A 103 6.60 1.46 27.18
N ASN A 104 7.32 0.46 26.68
CA ASN A 104 8.67 0.65 26.16
C ASN A 104 8.61 0.65 24.63
N PRO A 105 8.96 1.76 23.94
CA PRO A 105 8.90 1.85 22.49
C PRO A 105 9.76 0.80 21.77
N ALA A 106 10.94 0.48 22.31
CA ALA A 106 11.81 -0.55 21.74
C ALA A 106 11.15 -1.94 21.81
N ARG A 107 10.48 -2.26 22.92
CA ARG A 107 9.70 -3.49 23.05
C ARG A 107 8.54 -3.52 22.09
N LEU A 108 7.78 -2.43 21.97
CA LEU A 108 6.64 -2.35 21.06
C LEU A 108 7.06 -2.61 19.60
N LEU A 109 8.19 -2.07 19.16
CA LEU A 109 8.74 -2.33 17.84
C LEU A 109 9.15 -3.79 17.63
N GLY A 110 9.84 -4.37 18.61
CA GLY A 110 10.40 -5.72 18.50
C GLY A 110 9.40 -6.85 18.76
N SER A 111 8.30 -6.58 19.49
CA SER A 111 7.40 -7.63 20.03
C SER A 111 6.02 -7.66 19.40
N SER A 112 5.75 -6.89 18.37
CA SER A 112 4.41 -6.85 17.79
C SER A 112 4.24 -7.69 16.53
N GLY A 113 5.32 -8.25 16.00
CA GLY A 113 5.31 -8.94 14.72
C GLY A 113 5.39 -7.99 13.53
N GLN A 114 5.03 -8.50 12.36
CA GLN A 114 5.08 -7.73 11.12
C GLN A 114 3.79 -7.84 10.31
N ASP A 115 3.48 -6.76 9.64
CA ASP A 115 2.48 -6.70 8.59
C ASP A 115 3.15 -6.52 7.23
N LYS A 116 2.78 -7.37 6.28
CA LYS A 116 3.15 -7.22 4.86
C LYS A 116 1.90 -6.93 4.07
N ASN A 117 1.85 -5.75 3.47
CA ASN A 117 0.74 -5.31 2.63
C ASN A 117 1.22 -5.25 1.18
N ARG A 118 0.53 -5.97 0.30
CA ARG A 118 0.71 -5.85 -1.14
C ARG A 118 -0.52 -5.17 -1.73
N ARG A 119 -0.30 -4.02 -2.38
CA ARG A 119 -1.34 -3.28 -3.10
C ARG A 119 -1.03 -3.33 -4.58
N ARG A 120 -2.00 -3.72 -5.39
CA ARG A 120 -1.86 -3.75 -6.84
C ARG A 120 -2.94 -2.88 -7.46
N ASN A 121 -2.53 -2.04 -8.39
CA ASN A 121 -3.43 -1.22 -9.20
C ASN A 121 -3.15 -1.53 -10.67
N LEU A 122 -4.19 -1.73 -11.44
CA LEU A 122 -4.15 -1.87 -12.87
C LEU A 122 -5.11 -0.84 -13.48
N TYR A 123 -4.63 -0.11 -14.45
CA TYR A 123 -5.41 0.86 -15.23
C TYR A 123 -5.26 0.50 -16.69
N SER A 124 -6.37 0.35 -17.40
CA SER A 124 -6.35 0.04 -18.83
C SER A 124 -7.44 0.82 -19.52
N THR A 125 -7.08 1.53 -20.59
CA THR A 125 -8.04 2.26 -21.42
C THR A 125 -7.71 2.02 -22.89
N VAL A 126 -8.71 1.59 -23.64
CA VAL A 126 -8.68 1.49 -25.10
C VAL A 126 -9.62 2.54 -25.66
N ASN A 127 -9.09 3.38 -26.56
CA ASN A 127 -9.90 4.32 -27.32
C ASN A 127 -9.83 3.96 -28.78
N VAL A 128 -10.97 3.94 -29.43
CA VAL A 128 -11.11 3.74 -30.88
C VAL A 128 -11.84 4.94 -31.45
N THR A 129 -11.20 5.64 -32.35
CA THR A 129 -11.79 6.80 -33.03
C THR A 129 -11.87 6.51 -34.54
N GLY A 130 -13.08 6.55 -35.08
CA GLY A 130 -13.37 6.43 -36.50
C GLY A 130 -13.77 7.77 -37.09
N ASP A 131 -13.08 8.20 -38.13
CA ASP A 131 -13.44 9.39 -38.93
C ASP A 131 -14.47 8.99 -39.98
N LEU A 132 -15.68 9.49 -39.85
CA LEU A 132 -16.80 9.25 -40.76
C LEU A 132 -17.03 10.43 -41.68
N SER A 133 -16.04 11.28 -41.90
CA SER A 133 -16.15 12.50 -42.70
C SER A 133 -16.46 12.23 -44.17
N GLU A 134 -16.21 11.01 -44.67
CA GLU A 134 -16.65 10.61 -46.03
C GLU A 134 -18.17 10.46 -46.12
N LEU A 135 -18.83 10.04 -45.03
CA LEU A 135 -20.29 9.96 -44.99
C LEU A 135 -20.91 11.31 -44.66
N VAL A 136 -20.44 11.95 -43.62
CA VAL A 136 -20.89 13.28 -43.17
C VAL A 136 -19.68 14.09 -42.74
N LYS A 137 -19.38 15.16 -43.44
CA LYS A 137 -18.22 16.03 -43.15
C LYS A 137 -18.25 16.51 -41.69
N GLY A 138 -17.19 16.19 -40.93
CA GLY A 138 -17.04 16.56 -39.53
C GLY A 138 -17.63 15.57 -38.52
N LEU A 139 -18.12 14.42 -38.96
CA LEU A 139 -18.63 13.35 -38.10
C LEU A 139 -17.49 12.37 -37.70
N LYS A 140 -17.41 12.04 -36.41
CA LYS A 140 -16.52 11.00 -35.88
C LYS A 140 -17.30 10.07 -34.92
N ALA A 141 -16.95 8.79 -34.95
CA ALA A 141 -17.40 7.82 -33.99
C ALA A 141 -16.27 7.58 -32.97
N ASN A 142 -16.63 7.50 -31.70
CA ASN A 142 -15.67 7.26 -30.62
C ASN A 142 -16.16 6.12 -29.73
N VAL A 143 -15.29 5.17 -29.41
CA VAL A 143 -15.53 4.11 -28.46
C VAL A 143 -14.39 4.09 -27.46
N THR A 144 -14.71 4.15 -26.18
CA THR A 144 -13.75 4.06 -25.09
C THR A 144 -14.14 2.92 -24.17
N VAL A 145 -13.20 2.04 -23.90
CA VAL A 145 -13.34 0.96 -22.92
C VAL A 145 -12.26 1.16 -21.85
N SER A 146 -12.66 1.28 -20.59
CA SER A 146 -11.71 1.38 -19.48
C SER A 146 -11.97 0.28 -18.48
N PHE A 147 -10.90 -0.31 -17.99
CA PHE A 147 -10.92 -1.29 -16.92
C PHE A 147 -9.86 -0.92 -15.88
N ASP A 148 -10.32 -0.70 -14.64
CA ASP A 148 -9.48 -0.42 -13.50
C ASP A 148 -9.68 -1.53 -12.46
N ALA A 149 -8.59 -2.05 -11.93
CA ALA A 149 -8.62 -3.04 -10.86
C ALA A 149 -7.70 -2.62 -9.71
N PHE A 150 -8.13 -2.87 -8.50
CA PHE A 150 -7.37 -2.63 -7.29
C PHE A 150 -7.55 -3.79 -6.33
N ASP A 151 -6.45 -4.28 -5.79
CA ASP A 151 -6.50 -5.26 -4.71
C ASP A 151 -5.49 -4.94 -3.62
N VAL A 152 -5.85 -5.29 -2.39
CA VAL A 152 -5.00 -5.23 -1.20
C VAL A 152 -4.96 -6.58 -0.54
N PHE A 153 -3.79 -7.13 -0.46
CA PHE A 153 -3.51 -8.38 0.23
C PHE A 153 -2.64 -8.08 1.45
N GLN A 154 -3.08 -8.48 2.64
CA GLN A 154 -2.35 -8.33 3.88
C GLN A 154 -1.96 -9.68 4.45
N SER A 155 -0.71 -9.81 4.85
CA SER A 155 -0.19 -10.94 5.61
C SER A 155 0.32 -10.44 6.96
N THR A 156 -0.18 -11.02 8.03
CA THR A 156 0.11 -10.64 9.41
C THR A 156 0.79 -11.79 10.13
N GLN A 157 1.84 -11.48 10.87
CA GLN A 157 2.54 -12.42 11.74
C GLN A 157 2.78 -11.76 13.10
N ASP A 158 2.55 -12.51 14.18
CA ASP A 158 2.77 -12.07 15.55
C ASP A 158 4.04 -12.67 16.12
N ASN A 159 4.69 -11.95 17.04
CA ASN A 159 5.75 -12.45 17.89
C ASN A 159 5.74 -11.74 19.25
N SER A 160 6.52 -12.21 20.18
CA SER A 160 6.86 -11.48 21.40
C SER A 160 8.35 -11.64 21.71
N VAL A 161 8.90 -10.66 22.44
CA VAL A 161 10.27 -10.69 22.95
C VAL A 161 10.26 -10.72 24.48
N ASN A 162 11.32 -11.26 25.07
CA ASN A 162 11.47 -11.20 26.51
C ASN A 162 11.51 -9.75 26.97
N SER A 163 10.80 -9.47 28.08
CA SER A 163 10.92 -8.19 28.76
C SER A 163 10.78 -8.38 30.27
N TYR A 164 11.36 -7.46 31.00
CA TYR A 164 11.52 -7.57 32.43
C TYR A 164 11.17 -6.26 33.12
N GLU A 165 10.67 -6.33 34.34
CA GLU A 165 10.49 -5.18 35.26
C GLU A 165 11.27 -5.38 36.54
N TYR A 166 11.52 -4.29 37.27
CA TYR A 166 12.10 -4.41 38.61
C TYR A 166 11.16 -5.17 39.54
N ASP A 167 11.69 -6.15 40.28
CA ASP A 167 10.96 -6.75 41.37
C ASP A 167 11.08 -5.87 42.63
N TYR A 168 10.14 -4.92 42.75
CA TYR A 168 10.12 -3.97 43.86
C TYR A 168 9.97 -4.66 45.24
N MET A 169 9.51 -5.89 45.30
CA MET A 169 9.36 -6.64 46.54
C MET A 169 10.70 -7.17 47.09
N ASN A 170 11.64 -7.45 46.16
CA ASN A 170 12.95 -8.03 46.46
C ASN A 170 14.11 -7.05 46.20
N MET A 171 13.83 -5.78 46.12
CA MET A 171 14.80 -4.78 45.72
C MET A 171 15.82 -4.48 46.81
N ASN A 172 17.12 -4.74 46.56
CA ASN A 172 18.21 -4.23 47.38
C ASN A 172 18.56 -2.81 46.96
N VAL A 173 17.98 -1.80 47.60
CA VAL A 173 18.11 -0.39 47.27
C VAL A 173 19.56 0.12 47.35
N LYS A 174 20.45 -0.58 48.06
CA LYS A 174 21.83 -0.14 48.26
C LYS A 174 22.77 -0.47 47.09
N ASP A 175 22.45 -1.48 46.30
CA ASP A 175 23.29 -1.90 45.16
C ASP A 175 22.40 -2.21 43.94
N PRO A 176 22.33 -1.29 42.95
CA PRO A 176 21.56 -1.49 41.74
C PRO A 176 21.96 -2.70 40.89
N SER A 177 23.20 -3.20 41.05
CA SER A 177 23.66 -4.38 40.32
C SER A 177 23.02 -5.69 40.83
N GLN A 178 22.43 -5.65 42.00
CA GLN A 178 21.75 -6.77 42.67
C GLN A 178 20.23 -6.68 42.57
N PHE A 179 19.71 -5.78 41.70
CA PHE A 179 18.27 -5.71 41.50
C PHE A 179 17.75 -6.98 40.85
N GLU A 180 16.74 -7.57 41.44
CA GLU A 180 16.02 -8.68 40.87
C GLU A 180 15.03 -8.18 39.80
N TYR A 181 14.91 -8.93 38.72
CA TYR A 181 14.05 -8.63 37.59
C TYR A 181 13.01 -9.74 37.43
N LYS A 182 11.76 -9.34 37.40
CA LYS A 182 10.65 -10.23 37.11
C LYS A 182 10.34 -10.18 35.63
N GLN A 183 10.27 -11.33 34.98
CA GLN A 183 9.88 -11.43 33.59
C GLN A 183 8.40 -11.04 33.41
N THR A 184 8.14 -10.03 32.56
CA THR A 184 6.79 -9.53 32.24
C THR A 184 6.27 -10.11 30.93
N THR A 185 7.14 -10.35 29.96
CA THR A 185 6.78 -10.97 28.70
C THR A 185 7.78 -12.07 28.35
N LYS A 186 7.27 -13.20 27.87
CA LYS A 186 8.08 -14.32 27.42
C LYS A 186 8.20 -14.30 25.91
N TYR A 187 9.38 -14.65 25.43
CA TYR A 187 9.63 -14.80 23.99
C TYR A 187 8.64 -15.80 23.36
N SER A 188 8.08 -15.43 22.24
CA SER A 188 7.42 -16.33 21.31
C SER A 188 7.98 -16.12 19.89
N ALA A 189 8.19 -17.23 19.18
CA ALA A 189 8.61 -17.17 17.79
C ALA A 189 7.54 -16.49 16.92
N LEU A 190 7.96 -15.99 15.77
CA LEU A 190 7.05 -15.45 14.76
C LEU A 190 6.02 -16.52 14.38
N THR A 191 4.75 -16.17 14.44
CA THR A 191 3.65 -17.08 14.07
C THR A 191 3.65 -17.36 12.56
N ASN A 192 2.93 -18.40 12.16
CA ASN A 192 2.63 -18.60 10.75
C ASN A 192 1.87 -17.40 10.20
N PRO A 193 2.16 -16.97 8.95
CA PRO A 193 1.47 -15.83 8.37
C PRO A 193 -0.02 -16.11 8.20
N SER A 194 -0.85 -15.25 8.76
CA SER A 194 -2.26 -15.18 8.38
C SER A 194 -2.39 -14.27 7.17
N ALA A 195 -3.03 -14.74 6.11
CA ALA A 195 -3.17 -13.99 4.88
C ALA A 195 -4.64 -13.66 4.62
N ASN A 196 -4.94 -12.38 4.42
CA ASN A 196 -6.28 -11.91 4.16
C ASN A 196 -6.29 -10.96 2.95
N GLU A 197 -7.24 -11.17 2.07
CA GLU A 197 -7.59 -10.18 1.06
C GLU A 197 -8.41 -9.08 1.76
N ARG A 198 -7.88 -7.86 1.81
CA ARG A 198 -8.50 -6.73 2.53
C ARG A 198 -9.48 -5.94 1.70
N ALA A 199 -9.18 -5.79 0.43
CA ALA A 199 -10.03 -5.08 -0.50
C ALA A 199 -9.74 -5.57 -1.92
N ASN A 200 -10.80 -5.77 -2.66
CA ASN A 200 -10.74 -6.06 -4.08
C ASN A 200 -11.91 -5.34 -4.75
N TYR A 201 -11.60 -4.47 -5.70
CA TYR A 201 -12.63 -3.86 -6.53
C TYR A 201 -12.15 -3.71 -7.96
N TYR A 202 -13.08 -3.73 -8.88
CA TYR A 202 -12.84 -3.33 -10.24
C TYR A 202 -13.96 -2.42 -10.77
N ASN A 203 -13.58 -1.60 -11.70
CA ASN A 203 -14.43 -0.66 -12.38
C ASN A 203 -14.29 -0.86 -13.89
N PHE A 204 -15.38 -1.12 -14.54
CA PHE A 204 -15.47 -1.23 -15.99
C PHE A 204 -16.32 -0.08 -16.51
N ASN A 205 -15.78 0.68 -17.47
CA ASN A 205 -16.49 1.73 -18.16
C ASN A 205 -16.48 1.48 -19.66
N PHE A 206 -17.64 1.60 -20.26
CA PHE A 206 -17.82 1.59 -21.70
C PHE A 206 -18.50 2.89 -22.09
N ASN A 207 -17.91 3.61 -23.04
CA ASN A 207 -18.49 4.80 -23.65
C ASN A 207 -18.46 4.61 -25.16
N ALA A 208 -19.57 4.83 -25.84
CA ALA A 208 -19.63 4.86 -27.28
C ALA A 208 -20.50 6.03 -27.73
N GLY A 209 -20.11 6.71 -28.78
CA GLY A 209 -20.87 7.85 -29.27
C GLY A 209 -20.34 8.47 -30.54
N PHE A 210 -21.02 9.48 -30.94
CA PHE A 210 -20.69 10.28 -32.10
C PHE A 210 -20.35 11.73 -31.71
N SER A 211 -19.39 12.32 -32.37
CA SER A 211 -19.05 13.74 -32.27
C SER A 211 -19.13 14.34 -33.66
N TYR A 212 -19.81 15.49 -33.76
CA TYR A 212 -19.94 16.24 -34.98
C TYR A 212 -19.39 17.63 -34.74
N ASN A 213 -18.43 18.03 -35.59
CA ASN A 213 -17.84 19.38 -35.55
C ASN A 213 -17.72 19.91 -36.98
N ARG A 214 -18.42 21.00 -37.26
CA ARG A 214 -18.35 21.60 -38.58
C ARG A 214 -18.64 23.10 -38.52
N SER A 215 -17.90 23.85 -39.35
CA SER A 215 -18.13 25.28 -39.56
C SER A 215 -18.88 25.54 -40.89
N PHE A 216 -19.90 26.37 -40.81
CA PHE A 216 -20.72 26.83 -41.92
C PHE A 216 -20.60 28.35 -42.04
N GLY A 217 -19.66 28.81 -42.86
CA GLY A 217 -19.37 30.23 -42.93
C GLY A 217 -18.90 30.82 -41.61
N LYS A 218 -19.71 31.72 -41.02
CA LYS A 218 -19.42 32.34 -39.73
C LYS A 218 -19.96 31.55 -38.53
N HIS A 219 -20.65 30.43 -38.74
CA HIS A 219 -21.26 29.61 -37.68
C HIS A 219 -20.51 28.31 -37.52
N ALA A 220 -20.16 27.92 -36.28
CA ALA A 220 -19.60 26.64 -35.94
C ALA A 220 -20.61 25.81 -35.12
N VAL A 221 -20.78 24.55 -35.49
CA VAL A 221 -21.65 23.62 -34.77
C VAL A 221 -20.78 22.51 -34.19
N ASP A 222 -20.88 22.30 -32.88
CA ASP A 222 -20.30 21.16 -32.15
C ASP A 222 -21.45 20.44 -31.46
N ALA A 223 -21.60 19.14 -31.73
CA ALA A 223 -22.61 18.30 -31.12
C ALA A 223 -22.02 16.94 -30.73
N ARG A 224 -22.46 16.38 -29.61
CA ARG A 224 -22.03 15.08 -29.15
C ARG A 224 -23.21 14.29 -28.62
N ALA A 225 -23.28 13.02 -29.00
CA ALA A 225 -24.23 12.04 -28.48
C ALA A 225 -23.45 10.81 -28.04
N PHE A 226 -23.69 10.30 -26.83
CA PHE A 226 -22.99 9.13 -26.33
C PHE A 226 -23.84 8.30 -25.38
N ILE A 227 -23.50 7.01 -25.31
CA ILE A 227 -24.02 6.05 -24.33
C ILE A 227 -22.86 5.71 -23.39
N ARG A 228 -23.13 5.67 -22.08
CA ARG A 228 -22.17 5.26 -21.07
C ARG A 228 -22.73 4.12 -20.24
N ILE A 229 -21.95 3.06 -20.09
CA ILE A 229 -22.22 1.95 -19.18
C ILE A 229 -21.07 1.93 -18.17
N ARG A 230 -21.41 1.86 -16.88
CA ARG A 230 -20.43 1.72 -15.80
C ARG A 230 -20.84 0.56 -14.90
N ILE A 231 -19.88 -0.33 -14.66
CA ILE A 231 -20.06 -1.48 -13.77
C ILE A 231 -19.02 -1.36 -12.67
N TRP A 232 -19.48 -1.31 -11.44
CA TRP A 232 -18.64 -1.36 -10.24
C TRP A 232 -18.91 -2.68 -9.53
N LYS A 233 -17.83 -3.37 -9.17
CA LYS A 233 -17.93 -4.52 -8.26
C LYS A 233 -16.89 -4.38 -7.18
N THR A 234 -17.35 -4.51 -5.93
CA THR A 234 -16.51 -4.56 -4.73
C THR A 234 -16.73 -5.92 -4.12
N TYR A 235 -15.65 -6.65 -3.87
CA TYR A 235 -15.68 -7.88 -3.10
C TYR A 235 -15.25 -7.53 -1.68
N ALA A 236 -16.20 -7.64 -0.72
CA ALA A 236 -15.87 -7.58 0.70
C ALA A 236 -15.17 -8.88 1.10
N THR A 237 -14.09 -8.78 1.83
CA THR A 237 -13.30 -9.93 2.26
C THR A 237 -14.10 -10.82 3.20
N LEU A 238 -14.22 -12.08 2.85
CA LEU A 238 -14.51 -13.16 3.80
C LEU A 238 -13.19 -13.52 4.51
N THR A 239 -13.10 -13.17 5.78
CA THR A 239 -11.99 -13.64 6.63
C THR A 239 -12.16 -15.14 6.83
N THR A 240 -11.38 -15.94 6.13
CA THR A 240 -11.27 -17.36 6.44
C THR A 240 -10.25 -17.51 7.57
N MET A 241 -10.73 -17.73 8.79
CA MET A 241 -9.87 -18.23 9.87
C MET A 241 -9.58 -19.71 9.54
N MET A 242 -8.34 -20.04 9.26
CA MET A 242 -7.82 -21.40 9.31
C MET A 242 -7.04 -21.57 10.61
#